data_7e45d5925f8fa3f7812cdea1774108f6
#
_entry.id   7e45d5925f8fa3f7812cdea1774108f6
#
_cell.length_a   1.000
_cell.length_b   1.000
_cell.length_c   1.000
_cell.angle_alpha   90.00
_cell.angle_beta   90.00
_cell.angle_gamma   90.00
#
_symmetry.space_group_name_H-M   'P 1'
#
loop_
_entity.id
_entity.type
_entity.pdbx_description
1 polymer ?
#
loop_
_entity_poly.entity_id
_entity_poly.type
_entity_poly.pdbx_seq_one_letter_code
_entity_poly.pdbx_strand_id
1 'polypeptide(L)'
;IMMDNSDNFYDSIRLSFEIERLIDKLYCYANLSFDLDTSNNDKQELCEKVSNLRSKYSENSYFIVPSILKQDYSVIEKYMKENPLIKDYEISIKEIYRYKEHTLSDTEERLLSSIGKMVGNCYDTYELFKDCDMSFDSIEDENGKKVELNNSNYSLYIESKDRRVRKDTFNTLYKEYNKYTNTFASLISSNMKELSTLAKINKYNSAIEMSLFADDVDIKVYNNLIDSVHKHINYIYDYYKLKKDILNLDDIHLYDVYVPIDNS
;
A
#
# COMPACT_ATOMS: atom_id res chain seq x y z
N ILE A 1 -28.63 20.50 9.53
CA ILE A 1 -29.39 20.05 8.35
C ILE A 1 -29.24 18.55 8.17
N MET A 2 -28.01 18.01 8.00
CA MET A 2 -27.76 16.57 7.81
C MET A 2 -28.34 15.72 8.97
N MET A 3 -28.14 16.14 10.21
CA MET A 3 -28.54 15.41 11.44
C MET A 3 -29.89 15.83 12.01
N ASP A 4 -30.75 16.53 11.25
CA ASP A 4 -32.05 17.02 11.76
C ASP A 4 -33.09 15.89 11.88
N ASN A 5 -33.05 14.90 10.98
CA ASN A 5 -33.91 13.73 10.96
C ASN A 5 -33.28 12.58 10.13
N SER A 6 -33.90 11.39 10.19
CA SER A 6 -33.41 10.19 9.53
C SER A 6 -33.38 10.28 8.01
N ASP A 7 -34.30 11.01 7.38
CA ASP A 7 -34.33 11.15 5.91
C ASP A 7 -33.22 12.06 5.41
N ASN A 8 -33.01 13.22 6.06
CA ASN A 8 -31.88 14.11 5.76
C ASN A 8 -30.52 13.41 5.94
N PHE A 9 -30.42 12.60 6.98
CA PHE A 9 -29.22 11.80 7.24
C PHE A 9 -28.98 10.78 6.13
N TYR A 10 -30.01 10.01 5.77
CA TYR A 10 -29.96 9.05 4.67
C TYR A 10 -29.54 9.71 3.35
N ASP A 11 -30.23 10.77 2.94
CA ASP A 11 -29.96 11.45 1.67
C ASP A 11 -28.53 12.01 1.63
N SER A 12 -28.04 12.55 2.75
CA SER A 12 -26.68 13.09 2.83
C SER A 12 -25.62 11.98 2.67
N ILE A 13 -25.79 10.83 3.36
CA ILE A 13 -24.87 9.70 3.25
C ILE A 13 -24.93 9.10 1.85
N ARG A 14 -26.14 8.83 1.35
CA ARG A 14 -26.34 8.26 0.01
C ARG A 14 -25.65 9.12 -1.06
N LEU A 15 -25.87 10.43 -1.01
CA LEU A 15 -25.26 11.36 -1.98
C LEU A 15 -23.74 11.37 -1.88
N SER A 16 -23.19 11.34 -0.65
CA SER A 16 -21.74 11.24 -0.43
C SER A 16 -21.16 10.00 -1.09
N PHE A 17 -21.71 8.82 -0.83
CA PHE A 17 -21.25 7.57 -1.43
C PHE A 17 -21.43 7.52 -2.96
N GLU A 18 -22.50 8.11 -3.50
CA GLU A 18 -22.71 8.20 -4.95
C GLU A 18 -21.63 9.07 -5.60
N ILE A 19 -21.30 10.22 -5.03
CA ILE A 19 -20.25 11.11 -5.54
C ILE A 19 -18.88 10.45 -5.45
N GLU A 20 -18.53 9.87 -4.31
CA GLU A 20 -17.27 9.15 -4.12
C GLU A 20 -17.11 8.04 -5.15
N ARG A 21 -18.13 7.21 -5.34
CA ARG A 21 -18.11 6.15 -6.35
C ARG A 21 -17.89 6.66 -7.76
N LEU A 22 -18.45 7.82 -8.11
CA LEU A 22 -18.24 8.42 -9.43
C LEU A 22 -16.81 8.96 -9.57
N ILE A 23 -16.29 9.60 -8.55
CA ILE A 23 -14.90 10.09 -8.51
C ILE A 23 -13.93 8.90 -8.63
N ASP A 24 -14.17 7.81 -7.91
CA ASP A 24 -13.31 6.62 -7.96
C ASP A 24 -13.31 5.96 -9.35
N LYS A 25 -14.45 5.91 -10.02
CA LYS A 25 -14.52 5.44 -11.43
C LYS A 25 -13.70 6.31 -12.37
N LEU A 26 -13.81 7.64 -12.21
CA LEU A 26 -13.02 8.59 -13.00
C LEU A 26 -11.53 8.45 -12.69
N TYR A 27 -11.17 8.26 -11.43
CA TYR A 27 -9.80 8.04 -10.99
C TYR A 27 -9.21 6.76 -11.61
N CYS A 28 -9.92 5.64 -11.51
CA CYS A 28 -9.48 4.38 -12.11
C CYS A 28 -9.29 4.53 -13.63
N TYR A 29 -10.24 5.14 -14.32
CA TYR A 29 -10.15 5.36 -15.77
C TYR A 29 -8.94 6.24 -16.14
N ALA A 30 -8.76 7.36 -15.45
CA ALA A 30 -7.68 8.29 -15.72
C ALA A 30 -6.30 7.64 -15.53
N ASN A 31 -6.09 6.97 -14.37
CA ASN A 31 -4.82 6.35 -14.06
C ASN A 31 -4.51 5.16 -14.98
N LEU A 32 -5.45 4.23 -15.18
CA LEU A 32 -5.24 3.12 -16.11
C LEU A 32 -4.95 3.59 -17.53
N SER A 33 -5.59 4.70 -17.96
CA SER A 33 -5.31 5.30 -19.27
C SER A 33 -3.90 5.90 -19.32
N PHE A 34 -3.44 6.53 -18.27
CA PHE A 34 -2.10 7.10 -18.15
C PHE A 34 -1.03 6.00 -18.09
N ASP A 35 -1.26 4.91 -17.35
CA ASP A 35 -0.36 3.77 -17.24
C ASP A 35 -0.07 3.09 -18.60
N LEU A 36 -1.04 3.14 -19.54
CA LEU A 36 -0.84 2.62 -20.89
C LEU A 36 0.11 3.49 -21.75
N ASP A 37 0.28 4.76 -21.41
CA ASP A 37 1.16 5.69 -22.12
C ASP A 37 1.45 6.90 -21.23
N THR A 38 2.48 6.76 -20.40
CA THR A 38 2.92 7.78 -19.42
C THR A 38 3.55 9.02 -20.04
N SER A 39 3.87 8.97 -21.35
CA SER A 39 4.38 10.12 -22.09
C SER A 39 3.27 11.05 -22.62
N ASN A 40 2.00 10.66 -22.50
CA ASN A 40 0.88 11.38 -23.06
C ASN A 40 0.36 12.49 -22.13
N ASN A 41 0.60 13.73 -22.50
CA ASN A 41 0.23 14.91 -21.72
C ASN A 41 -1.28 15.04 -21.48
N ASP A 42 -2.13 14.64 -22.44
CA ASP A 42 -3.59 14.71 -22.28
C ASP A 42 -4.09 13.76 -21.18
N LYS A 43 -3.47 12.60 -21.08
CA LYS A 43 -3.77 11.61 -20.04
C LYS A 43 -3.30 12.07 -18.67
N GLN A 44 -2.12 12.69 -18.60
CA GLN A 44 -1.61 13.31 -17.38
C GLN A 44 -2.56 14.44 -16.93
N GLU A 45 -2.98 15.32 -17.82
CA GLU A 45 -3.94 16.38 -17.52
C GLU A 45 -5.28 15.84 -17.00
N LEU A 46 -5.72 14.69 -17.53
CA LEU A 46 -6.93 14.02 -17.04
C LEU A 46 -6.76 13.55 -15.59
N CYS A 47 -5.62 12.94 -15.25
CA CYS A 47 -5.31 12.55 -13.85
C CYS A 47 -5.33 13.76 -12.91
N GLU A 48 -4.73 14.87 -13.33
CA GLU A 48 -4.74 16.12 -12.54
C GLU A 48 -6.15 16.70 -12.37
N LYS A 49 -6.99 16.67 -13.40
CA LYS A 49 -8.40 17.10 -13.32
C LYS A 49 -9.19 16.26 -12.31
N VAL A 50 -9.00 14.95 -12.32
CA VAL A 50 -9.68 14.04 -11.38
C VAL A 50 -9.16 14.24 -9.95
N SER A 51 -7.86 14.41 -9.77
CA SER A 51 -7.26 14.73 -8.47
C SER A 51 -7.82 16.05 -7.90
N ASN A 52 -7.91 17.08 -8.73
CA ASN A 52 -8.50 18.36 -8.36
C ASN A 52 -10.01 18.24 -8.01
N LEU A 53 -10.76 17.40 -8.73
CA LEU A 53 -12.16 17.12 -8.40
C LEU A 53 -12.29 16.43 -7.05
N ARG A 54 -11.44 15.44 -6.76
CA ARG A 54 -11.38 14.75 -5.46
C ARG A 54 -11.08 15.73 -4.31
N SER A 55 -10.10 16.61 -4.50
CA SER A 55 -9.77 17.65 -3.52
C SER A 55 -10.95 18.59 -3.24
N LYS A 56 -11.62 19.06 -4.28
CA LYS A 56 -12.82 19.92 -4.14
C LYS A 56 -13.95 19.19 -3.41
N TYR A 57 -14.16 17.91 -3.70
CA TYR A 57 -15.17 17.12 -2.98
C TYR A 57 -14.80 17.02 -1.50
N SER A 58 -13.56 16.65 -1.18
CA SER A 58 -13.08 16.55 0.20
C SER A 58 -13.25 17.88 0.97
N GLU A 59 -12.90 19.01 0.33
CA GLU A 59 -13.09 20.35 0.90
C GLU A 59 -14.57 20.70 1.19
N ASN A 60 -15.50 20.17 0.41
CA ASN A 60 -16.94 20.46 0.59
C ASN A 60 -17.66 19.42 1.44
N SER A 61 -17.10 18.23 1.65
CA SER A 61 -17.69 17.14 2.44
C SER A 61 -17.08 16.98 3.84
N TYR A 62 -16.07 17.78 4.20
CA TYR A 62 -15.33 17.67 5.47
C TYR A 62 -16.20 17.66 6.72
N PHE A 63 -17.39 18.29 6.66
CA PHE A 63 -18.30 18.39 7.79
C PHE A 63 -19.07 17.09 8.10
N ILE A 64 -19.10 16.13 7.18
CA ILE A 64 -19.93 14.90 7.29
C ILE A 64 -19.50 14.07 8.50
N VAL A 65 -18.24 13.66 8.53
CA VAL A 65 -17.69 12.82 9.61
C VAL A 65 -17.80 13.52 10.99
N PRO A 66 -17.37 14.78 11.17
CA PRO A 66 -17.55 15.47 12.43
C PRO A 66 -19.03 15.62 12.85
N SER A 67 -19.95 15.79 11.90
CA SER A 67 -21.38 15.87 12.21
C SER A 67 -21.95 14.56 12.76
N ILE A 68 -21.50 13.43 12.22
CA ILE A 68 -21.83 12.08 12.70
C ILE A 68 -21.22 11.86 14.09
N LEU A 69 -19.94 12.14 14.28
CA LEU A 69 -19.22 11.89 15.52
C LEU A 69 -19.65 12.77 16.69
N LYS A 70 -20.31 13.90 16.41
CA LYS A 70 -20.97 14.75 17.46
C LYS A 70 -22.21 14.10 18.05
N GLN A 71 -22.79 13.11 17.38
CA GLN A 71 -23.95 12.37 17.89
C GLN A 71 -23.49 11.15 18.68
N ASP A 72 -24.31 10.72 19.62
CA ASP A 72 -24.18 9.40 20.21
C ASP A 72 -24.66 8.34 19.20
N TYR A 73 -24.04 7.15 19.20
CA TYR A 73 -24.42 6.09 18.26
C TYR A 73 -25.89 5.68 18.38
N SER A 74 -26.49 5.83 19.56
CA SER A 74 -27.93 5.59 19.79
C SER A 74 -28.86 6.44 18.92
N VAL A 75 -28.42 7.65 18.51
CA VAL A 75 -29.16 8.48 17.54
C VAL A 75 -29.17 7.84 16.17
N ILE A 76 -28.04 7.27 15.75
CA ILE A 76 -27.93 6.54 14.48
C ILE A 76 -28.78 5.27 14.52
N GLU A 77 -28.77 4.52 15.62
CA GLU A 77 -29.63 3.35 15.78
C GLU A 77 -31.13 3.73 15.71
N LYS A 78 -31.50 4.86 16.26
CA LYS A 78 -32.86 5.38 16.12
C LYS A 78 -33.18 5.70 14.66
N TYR A 79 -32.27 6.38 13.94
CA TYR A 79 -32.45 6.70 12.52
C TYR A 79 -32.55 5.44 11.66
N MET A 80 -31.77 4.38 11.94
CA MET A 80 -31.91 3.10 11.27
C MET A 80 -33.25 2.40 11.49
N LYS A 81 -33.91 2.66 12.63
CA LYS A 81 -35.26 2.15 12.89
C LYS A 81 -36.33 2.96 12.16
N GLU A 82 -36.14 4.28 12.03
CA GLU A 82 -37.07 5.20 11.34
C GLU A 82 -36.96 5.06 9.83
N ASN A 83 -35.73 4.95 9.29
CA ASN A 83 -35.44 4.75 7.87
C ASN A 83 -34.52 3.54 7.68
N PRO A 84 -35.08 2.34 7.38
CA PRO A 84 -34.30 1.09 7.23
C PRO A 84 -33.25 1.12 6.13
N LEU A 85 -33.32 2.02 5.15
CA LEU A 85 -32.32 2.15 4.08
C LEU A 85 -30.95 2.60 4.60
N ILE A 86 -30.89 3.22 5.77
CA ILE A 86 -29.63 3.60 6.44
C ILE A 86 -28.81 2.38 6.81
N LYS A 87 -29.44 1.22 7.00
CA LYS A 87 -28.72 -0.04 7.32
C LYS A 87 -27.75 -0.50 6.22
N ASP A 88 -27.98 -0.10 4.98
CA ASP A 88 -27.06 -0.41 3.87
C ASP A 88 -25.69 0.26 4.10
N TYR A 89 -25.63 1.30 4.92
CA TYR A 89 -24.43 2.06 5.28
C TYR A 89 -23.93 1.75 6.71
N GLU A 90 -24.52 0.80 7.42
CA GLU A 90 -24.22 0.52 8.84
C GLU A 90 -22.74 0.24 9.07
N ILE A 91 -22.11 -0.55 8.19
CA ILE A 91 -20.67 -0.90 8.31
C ILE A 91 -19.84 0.38 8.21
N SER A 92 -20.06 1.21 7.21
CA SER A 92 -19.32 2.45 7.01
C SER A 92 -19.51 3.44 8.15
N ILE A 93 -20.74 3.51 8.71
CA ILE A 93 -21.01 4.35 9.88
C ILE A 93 -20.27 3.82 11.11
N LYS A 94 -20.27 2.51 11.36
CA LYS A 94 -19.50 1.89 12.45
C LYS A 94 -18.01 2.18 12.31
N GLU A 95 -17.48 2.14 11.10
CA GLU A 95 -16.10 2.52 10.82
C GLU A 95 -15.82 3.97 11.25
N ILE A 96 -16.69 4.93 10.90
CA ILE A 96 -16.54 6.31 11.35
C ILE A 96 -16.45 6.39 12.88
N TYR A 97 -17.31 5.69 13.62
CA TYR A 97 -17.27 5.69 15.08
C TYR A 97 -16.03 4.98 15.65
N ARG A 98 -15.51 3.96 14.97
CA ARG A 98 -14.28 3.27 15.34
C ARG A 98 -13.08 4.22 15.33
N TYR A 99 -13.02 5.12 14.34
CA TYR A 99 -11.95 6.13 14.24
C TYR A 99 -12.12 7.32 15.20
N LYS A 100 -13.21 7.40 15.97
CA LYS A 100 -13.49 8.56 16.85
C LYS A 100 -12.37 8.91 17.81
N GLU A 101 -11.73 7.90 18.43
CA GLU A 101 -10.63 8.11 19.38
C GLU A 101 -9.33 8.56 18.68
N HIS A 102 -9.21 8.29 17.40
CA HIS A 102 -8.08 8.62 16.55
C HIS A 102 -8.29 9.90 15.72
N THR A 103 -9.46 10.50 15.81
CA THR A 103 -9.79 11.78 15.18
C THR A 103 -9.24 12.93 16.02
N LEU A 104 -8.64 13.89 15.35
CA LEU A 104 -8.06 15.09 15.97
C LEU A 104 -9.09 16.24 16.02
N SER A 105 -8.72 17.35 16.64
CA SER A 105 -9.53 18.57 16.55
C SER A 105 -9.47 19.17 15.14
N ASP A 106 -10.47 19.96 14.77
CA ASP A 106 -10.55 20.60 13.43
C ASP A 106 -9.27 21.39 13.07
N THR A 107 -8.62 21.99 14.07
CA THR A 107 -7.37 22.75 13.86
C THR A 107 -6.19 21.84 13.60
N GLU A 108 -6.08 20.73 14.33
CA GLU A 108 -5.02 19.74 14.17
C GLU A 108 -5.18 18.98 12.84
N GLU A 109 -6.40 18.60 12.47
CA GLU A 109 -6.71 17.97 11.17
C GLU A 109 -6.34 18.89 10.01
N ARG A 110 -6.65 20.17 10.08
CA ARG A 110 -6.26 21.15 9.08
C ARG A 110 -4.74 21.29 8.96
N LEU A 111 -4.04 21.31 10.09
CA LEU A 111 -2.57 21.37 10.11
C LEU A 111 -1.99 20.10 9.48
N LEU A 112 -2.46 18.92 9.89
CA LEU A 112 -2.03 17.62 9.37
C LEU A 112 -2.28 17.52 7.86
N SER A 113 -3.46 17.94 7.39
CA SER A 113 -3.78 18.00 5.97
C SER A 113 -2.84 18.93 5.18
N SER A 114 -2.44 20.06 5.77
CA SER A 114 -1.52 21.00 5.11
C SER A 114 -0.12 20.43 4.90
N ILE A 115 0.36 19.58 5.83
CA ILE A 115 1.65 18.88 5.69
C ILE A 115 1.51 17.53 4.99
N GLY A 116 0.30 17.05 4.76
CA GLY A 116 0.02 15.76 4.15
C GLY A 116 0.62 15.58 2.76
N LYS A 117 0.82 16.66 2.00
CA LYS A 117 1.52 16.62 0.70
C LYS A 117 3.02 16.29 0.83
N MET A 118 3.57 16.34 2.03
CA MET A 118 4.98 15.99 2.30
C MET A 118 5.10 14.53 2.81
N VAL A 119 3.97 13.95 3.19
CA VAL A 119 3.87 12.54 3.62
C VAL A 119 3.99 11.64 2.40
N GLY A 120 4.80 10.60 2.48
CA GLY A 120 5.02 9.66 1.39
C GLY A 120 6.19 10.01 0.45
N ASN A 121 6.77 11.22 0.53
CA ASN A 121 7.87 11.63 -0.34
C ASN A 121 9.07 10.68 -0.33
N CYS A 122 9.31 9.97 0.77
CA CYS A 122 10.38 8.97 0.84
C CYS A 122 10.10 7.77 -0.08
N TYR A 123 8.85 7.36 -0.18
CA TYR A 123 8.42 6.28 -1.06
C TYR A 123 8.50 6.72 -2.53
N ASP A 124 7.96 7.88 -2.86
CA ASP A 124 8.00 8.44 -4.22
C ASP A 124 9.44 8.60 -4.71
N THR A 125 10.32 9.10 -3.83
CA THR A 125 11.76 9.23 -4.14
C THR A 125 12.40 7.86 -4.40
N TYR A 126 12.04 6.84 -3.61
CA TYR A 126 12.53 5.48 -3.81
C TYR A 126 12.07 4.91 -5.16
N GLU A 127 10.79 5.07 -5.49
CA GLU A 127 10.23 4.55 -6.76
C GLU A 127 10.88 5.23 -7.98
N LEU A 128 10.99 6.57 -7.97
CA LEU A 128 11.65 7.30 -9.05
C LEU A 128 13.11 6.87 -9.20
N PHE A 129 13.83 6.77 -8.09
CA PHE A 129 15.24 6.37 -8.12
C PHE A 129 15.41 4.94 -8.64
N LYS A 130 14.60 4.01 -8.14
CA LYS A 130 14.64 2.58 -8.51
C LYS A 130 14.28 2.36 -9.99
N ASP A 131 13.26 3.05 -10.48
CA ASP A 131 12.68 2.76 -11.78
C ASP A 131 13.19 3.66 -12.92
N CYS A 132 13.72 4.86 -12.58
CA CYS A 132 14.19 5.82 -13.58
C CYS A 132 15.70 6.04 -13.57
N ASP A 133 16.33 6.11 -12.38
CA ASP A 133 17.72 6.54 -12.27
C ASP A 133 18.71 5.36 -12.16
N MET A 134 18.26 4.21 -11.64
CA MET A 134 19.11 3.02 -11.53
C MET A 134 19.26 2.32 -12.88
N SER A 135 20.49 1.96 -13.20
CA SER A 135 20.84 1.13 -14.35
C SER A 135 21.72 -0.04 -13.93
N PHE A 136 21.52 -1.18 -14.55
CA PHE A 136 22.23 -2.41 -14.20
C PHE A 136 23.16 -2.83 -15.35
N ASP A 137 24.26 -3.49 -14.98
CA ASP A 137 25.13 -4.11 -15.96
C ASP A 137 24.39 -5.22 -16.73
N SER A 138 24.94 -5.60 -17.89
CA SER A 138 24.42 -6.73 -18.66
C SER A 138 24.93 -8.05 -18.10
N ILE A 139 24.10 -9.09 -18.26
CA ILE A 139 24.45 -10.49 -18.03
C ILE A 139 24.48 -11.26 -19.37
N GLU A 140 25.03 -12.49 -19.37
CA GLU A 140 24.88 -13.44 -20.48
C GLU A 140 23.80 -14.46 -20.12
N ASP A 141 22.80 -14.65 -20.99
CA ASP A 141 21.77 -15.68 -20.85
C ASP A 141 22.32 -17.12 -21.07
N GLU A 142 21.44 -18.10 -21.07
CA GLU A 142 21.81 -19.52 -21.29
C GLU A 142 22.43 -19.77 -22.68
N ASN A 143 22.16 -18.91 -23.65
CA ASN A 143 22.63 -19.01 -25.02
C ASN A 143 23.89 -18.18 -25.28
N GLY A 144 24.43 -17.52 -24.24
CA GLY A 144 25.57 -16.62 -24.36
C GLY A 144 25.23 -15.25 -24.96
N LYS A 145 23.94 -14.93 -25.07
CA LYS A 145 23.46 -13.60 -25.52
C LYS A 145 23.58 -12.61 -24.38
N LYS A 146 24.19 -11.46 -24.69
CA LYS A 146 24.26 -10.33 -23.74
C LYS A 146 22.91 -9.67 -23.60
N VAL A 147 22.44 -9.56 -22.35
CA VAL A 147 21.13 -8.97 -21.98
C VAL A 147 21.34 -7.91 -20.90
N GLU A 148 20.81 -6.73 -21.12
CA GLU A 148 20.75 -5.68 -20.10
C GLU A 148 19.75 -6.07 -19.02
N LEU A 149 20.21 -6.13 -17.77
CA LEU A 149 19.37 -6.47 -16.63
C LEU A 149 18.56 -5.25 -16.18
N ASN A 150 17.34 -5.49 -15.74
CA ASN A 150 16.49 -4.49 -15.10
C ASN A 150 15.54 -5.16 -14.08
N ASN A 151 14.81 -4.36 -13.30
CA ASN A 151 13.87 -4.86 -12.30
C ASN A 151 12.76 -5.75 -12.91
N SER A 152 12.32 -5.46 -14.13
CA SER A 152 11.23 -6.19 -14.79
C SER A 152 11.65 -7.56 -15.31
N ASN A 153 12.91 -7.72 -15.78
CA ASN A 153 13.39 -8.99 -16.33
C ASN A 153 14.21 -9.84 -15.33
N TYR A 154 14.46 -9.31 -14.12
CA TYR A 154 15.18 -10.02 -13.06
C TYR A 154 14.56 -11.38 -12.75
N SER A 155 13.23 -11.45 -12.61
CA SER A 155 12.51 -12.69 -12.31
C SER A 155 12.76 -13.78 -13.36
N LEU A 156 12.80 -13.40 -14.64
CA LEU A 156 13.05 -14.33 -15.73
C LEU A 156 14.40 -15.02 -15.59
N TYR A 157 15.47 -14.27 -15.27
CA TYR A 157 16.83 -14.80 -15.22
C TYR A 157 17.20 -15.42 -13.88
N ILE A 158 16.57 -15.00 -12.76
CA ILE A 158 16.80 -15.62 -11.45
C ILE A 158 16.14 -17.01 -11.35
N GLU A 159 15.17 -17.32 -12.21
CA GLU A 159 14.53 -18.64 -12.33
C GLU A 159 15.19 -19.54 -13.36
N SER A 160 16.23 -19.07 -14.06
CA SER A 160 16.96 -19.86 -15.07
C SER A 160 17.44 -21.19 -14.52
N LYS A 161 17.39 -22.25 -15.36
CA LYS A 161 17.97 -23.57 -15.04
C LYS A 161 19.49 -23.55 -15.00
N ASP A 162 20.11 -22.63 -15.73
CA ASP A 162 21.57 -22.42 -15.68
C ASP A 162 21.94 -21.64 -14.40
N ARG A 163 22.65 -22.31 -13.50
CA ARG A 163 23.12 -21.74 -12.24
C ARG A 163 24.00 -20.51 -12.41
N ARG A 164 24.82 -20.48 -13.47
CA ARG A 164 25.68 -19.34 -13.81
C ARG A 164 24.79 -18.10 -14.05
N VAL A 165 23.73 -18.25 -14.88
CA VAL A 165 22.80 -17.15 -15.18
C VAL A 165 22.15 -16.63 -13.92
N ARG A 166 21.60 -17.50 -13.05
CA ARG A 166 21.02 -17.08 -11.77
C ARG A 166 22.01 -16.31 -10.89
N LYS A 167 23.22 -16.84 -10.75
CA LYS A 167 24.28 -16.21 -9.94
C LYS A 167 24.67 -14.85 -10.49
N ASP A 168 24.86 -14.73 -11.80
CA ASP A 168 25.24 -13.49 -12.46
C ASP A 168 24.11 -12.45 -12.34
N THR A 169 22.85 -12.88 -12.52
CA THR A 169 21.66 -12.05 -12.34
C THR A 169 21.58 -11.48 -10.93
N PHE A 170 21.69 -12.35 -9.92
CA PHE A 170 21.66 -11.93 -8.52
C PHE A 170 22.80 -10.96 -8.20
N ASN A 171 24.01 -11.31 -8.55
CA ASN A 171 25.17 -10.49 -8.24
C ASN A 171 25.14 -9.13 -8.96
N THR A 172 24.68 -9.09 -10.21
CA THR A 172 24.58 -7.86 -11.00
C THR A 172 23.53 -6.92 -10.39
N LEU A 173 22.37 -7.43 -10.02
CA LEU A 173 21.33 -6.62 -9.36
C LEU A 173 21.83 -6.04 -8.04
N TYR A 174 22.29 -6.90 -7.13
CA TYR A 174 22.69 -6.47 -5.79
C TYR A 174 23.99 -5.67 -5.76
N LYS A 175 24.88 -5.85 -6.73
CA LYS A 175 26.03 -4.95 -6.91
C LYS A 175 25.60 -3.52 -7.12
N GLU A 176 24.55 -3.30 -7.91
CA GLU A 176 24.04 -1.95 -8.16
C GLU A 176 23.32 -1.40 -6.91
N TYR A 177 22.41 -2.15 -6.31
CA TYR A 177 21.73 -1.72 -5.07
C TYR A 177 22.72 -1.38 -3.95
N ASN A 178 23.79 -2.16 -3.80
CA ASN A 178 24.82 -1.94 -2.77
C ASN A 178 25.56 -0.60 -2.88
N LYS A 179 25.63 -0.01 -4.08
CA LYS A 179 26.22 1.34 -4.25
C LYS A 179 25.44 2.41 -3.48
N TYR A 180 24.15 2.19 -3.27
CA TYR A 180 23.20 3.15 -2.70
C TYR A 180 22.68 2.76 -1.32
N THR A 181 23.35 1.83 -0.65
CA THR A 181 22.91 1.32 0.68
C THR A 181 22.62 2.44 1.68
N ASN A 182 23.46 3.49 1.74
CA ASN A 182 23.25 4.59 2.66
C ASN A 182 22.01 5.43 2.29
N THR A 183 21.76 5.64 1.01
CA THR A 183 20.56 6.34 0.53
C THR A 183 19.30 5.57 0.87
N PHE A 184 19.26 4.27 0.58
CA PHE A 184 18.12 3.42 0.92
C PHE A 184 17.90 3.31 2.43
N ALA A 185 18.97 3.19 3.22
CA ALA A 185 18.88 3.19 4.68
C ALA A 185 18.28 4.50 5.21
N SER A 186 18.67 5.65 4.63
CA SER A 186 18.12 6.94 4.97
C SER A 186 16.65 7.07 4.62
N LEU A 187 16.23 6.60 3.44
CA LEU A 187 14.83 6.62 2.99
C LEU A 187 13.95 5.73 3.90
N ILE A 188 14.37 4.51 4.18
CA ILE A 188 13.66 3.60 5.10
C ILE A 188 13.55 4.23 6.50
N SER A 189 14.66 4.77 7.03
CA SER A 189 14.66 5.40 8.35
C SER A 189 13.71 6.61 8.40
N SER A 190 13.64 7.40 7.34
CA SER A 190 12.74 8.55 7.23
C SER A 190 11.28 8.12 7.16
N ASN A 191 10.97 7.11 6.37
CA ASN A 191 9.62 6.53 6.28
C ASN A 191 9.16 5.94 7.63
N MET A 192 10.02 5.21 8.33
CA MET A 192 9.70 4.67 9.66
C MET A 192 9.45 5.78 10.69
N LYS A 193 10.21 6.88 10.64
CA LYS A 193 9.99 8.05 11.51
C LYS A 193 8.67 8.74 11.18
N GLU A 194 8.36 8.90 9.89
CA GLU A 194 7.11 9.46 9.42
C GLU A 194 5.92 8.66 9.95
N LEU A 195 5.86 7.36 9.68
CA LEU A 195 4.79 6.46 10.14
C LEU A 195 4.65 6.47 11.67
N SER A 196 5.79 6.44 12.41
CA SER A 196 5.77 6.47 13.87
C SER A 196 5.28 7.82 14.41
N THR A 197 5.55 8.92 13.70
CA THR A 197 5.08 10.25 14.08
C THR A 197 3.58 10.39 13.82
N LEU A 198 3.11 9.95 12.64
CA LEU A 198 1.69 9.94 12.30
C LEU A 198 0.87 9.09 13.28
N ALA A 199 1.37 7.90 13.64
CA ALA A 199 0.72 7.06 14.64
C ALA A 199 0.55 7.78 15.98
N LYS A 200 1.58 8.44 16.47
CA LYS A 200 1.52 9.22 17.72
C LYS A 200 0.55 10.40 17.63
N ILE A 201 0.58 11.16 16.53
CA ILE A 201 -0.34 12.27 16.30
C ILE A 201 -1.79 11.77 16.35
N ASN A 202 -2.09 10.67 15.66
CA ASN A 202 -3.42 10.07 15.61
C ASN A 202 -3.72 9.15 16.82
N LYS A 203 -2.95 9.26 17.90
CA LYS A 203 -3.18 8.57 19.19
C LYS A 203 -3.17 7.05 19.12
N TYR A 204 -2.39 6.47 18.20
CA TYR A 204 -2.08 5.05 18.20
C TYR A 204 -0.82 4.77 19.03
N ASN A 205 -0.72 3.60 19.65
CA ASN A 205 0.43 3.22 20.43
C ASN A 205 1.66 2.91 19.55
N SER A 206 1.44 2.52 18.29
CA SER A 206 2.51 2.21 17.34
C SER A 206 2.06 2.36 15.89
N ALA A 207 3.02 2.47 14.96
CA ALA A 207 2.75 2.46 13.53
C ALA A 207 2.09 1.14 13.06
N ILE A 208 2.47 0.00 13.66
CA ILE A 208 1.85 -1.30 13.37
C ILE A 208 0.38 -1.29 13.79
N GLU A 209 0.06 -0.79 14.99
CA GLU A 209 -1.33 -0.69 15.44
C GLU A 209 -2.15 0.19 14.51
N MET A 210 -1.63 1.36 14.12
CA MET A 210 -2.29 2.23 13.14
C MET A 210 -2.56 1.52 11.81
N SER A 211 -1.58 0.77 11.31
CA SER A 211 -1.68 0.03 10.05
C SER A 211 -2.73 -1.08 10.12
N LEU A 212 -2.73 -1.87 11.19
CA LEU A 212 -3.68 -2.96 11.40
C LEU A 212 -5.08 -2.46 11.71
N PHE A 213 -5.18 -1.29 12.34
CA PHE A 213 -6.47 -0.67 12.65
C PHE A 213 -7.26 -0.35 11.39
N ALA A 214 -6.61 0.04 10.30
CA ALA A 214 -7.28 0.31 9.03
C ALA A 214 -8.06 -0.91 8.50
N ASP A 215 -7.55 -2.12 8.73
CA ASP A 215 -8.15 -3.39 8.30
C ASP A 215 -8.97 -4.08 9.40
N ASP A 216 -9.19 -3.41 10.54
CA ASP A 216 -9.85 -3.98 11.73
C ASP A 216 -9.20 -5.28 12.23
N VAL A 217 -7.87 -5.35 12.19
CA VAL A 217 -7.07 -6.51 12.59
C VAL A 217 -6.43 -6.27 13.95
N ASP A 218 -6.72 -7.16 14.92
CA ASP A 218 -6.07 -7.13 16.24
C ASP A 218 -4.58 -7.46 16.10
N ILE A 219 -3.72 -6.72 16.82
CA ILE A 219 -2.26 -6.94 16.88
C ILE A 219 -1.90 -8.39 17.25
N LYS A 220 -2.77 -9.09 17.96
CA LYS A 220 -2.58 -10.50 18.30
C LYS A 220 -2.55 -11.40 17.06
N VAL A 221 -3.32 -11.08 16.02
CA VAL A 221 -3.32 -11.83 14.75
C VAL A 221 -1.94 -11.72 14.10
N TYR A 222 -1.40 -10.51 14.05
CA TYR A 222 -0.05 -10.25 13.52
C TYR A 222 1.03 -11.01 14.32
N ASN A 223 1.00 -10.91 15.63
CA ASN A 223 1.97 -11.60 16.50
C ASN A 223 1.83 -13.13 16.37
N ASN A 224 0.61 -13.66 16.37
CA ASN A 224 0.36 -15.10 16.17
C ASN A 224 0.87 -15.62 14.83
N LEU A 225 0.80 -14.80 13.78
CA LEU A 225 1.38 -15.15 12.47
C LEU A 225 2.89 -15.32 12.58
N ILE A 226 3.58 -14.35 13.20
CA ILE A 226 5.03 -14.39 13.40
C ILE A 226 5.42 -15.62 14.23
N ASP A 227 4.73 -15.86 15.35
CA ASP A 227 4.98 -17.01 16.22
C ASP A 227 4.75 -18.33 15.50
N SER A 228 3.70 -18.41 14.68
CA SER A 228 3.40 -19.60 13.87
C SER A 228 4.49 -19.86 12.82
N VAL A 229 4.97 -18.82 12.14
CA VAL A 229 6.09 -18.94 11.19
C VAL A 229 7.34 -19.41 11.90
N HIS A 230 7.71 -18.80 13.02
CA HIS A 230 8.88 -19.22 13.81
C HIS A 230 8.78 -20.67 14.28
N LYS A 231 7.60 -21.08 14.77
CA LYS A 231 7.36 -22.46 15.21
C LYS A 231 7.55 -23.50 14.09
N HIS A 232 7.28 -23.09 12.85
CA HIS A 232 7.29 -23.98 11.68
C HIS A 232 8.45 -23.71 10.72
N ILE A 233 9.40 -22.83 11.07
CA ILE A 233 10.49 -22.43 10.16
C ILE A 233 11.37 -23.60 9.72
N ASN A 234 11.45 -24.68 10.52
CA ASN A 234 12.19 -25.88 10.15
C ASN A 234 11.68 -26.54 8.87
N TYR A 235 10.37 -26.46 8.56
CA TYR A 235 9.82 -26.96 7.28
C TYR A 235 10.37 -26.22 6.09
N ILE A 236 10.65 -24.94 6.23
CA ILE A 236 11.28 -24.12 5.19
C ILE A 236 12.75 -24.58 4.98
N TYR A 237 13.46 -24.83 6.08
CA TYR A 237 14.82 -25.33 6.00
C TYR A 237 14.89 -26.73 5.38
N ASP A 238 13.95 -27.61 5.70
CA ASP A 238 13.88 -28.96 5.12
C ASP A 238 13.50 -28.90 3.65
N TYR A 239 12.62 -27.98 3.26
CA TYR A 239 12.32 -27.71 1.85
C TYR A 239 13.58 -27.28 1.06
N TYR A 240 14.39 -26.37 1.61
CA TYR A 240 15.62 -25.94 0.93
C TYR A 240 16.70 -27.03 0.92
N LYS A 241 16.76 -27.89 1.90
CA LYS A 241 17.62 -29.08 1.86
C LYS A 241 17.19 -30.01 0.72
N LEU A 242 15.89 -30.31 0.64
CA LEU A 242 15.34 -31.14 -0.44
C LEU A 242 15.61 -30.50 -1.81
N LYS A 243 15.40 -29.18 -1.92
CA LYS A 243 15.67 -28.44 -3.16
C LYS A 243 17.15 -28.52 -3.57
N LYS A 244 18.05 -28.35 -2.61
CA LYS A 244 19.49 -28.53 -2.81
C LYS A 244 19.82 -29.91 -3.38
N ASP A 245 19.25 -30.98 -2.80
CA ASP A 245 19.46 -32.37 -3.20
C ASP A 245 18.91 -32.64 -4.62
N ILE A 246 17.69 -32.18 -4.92
CA ILE A 246 17.05 -32.32 -6.25
C ILE A 246 17.86 -31.60 -7.32
N LEU A 247 18.36 -30.40 -7.03
CA LEU A 247 19.16 -29.61 -7.95
C LEU A 247 20.63 -30.09 -8.03
N ASN A 248 21.00 -31.11 -7.24
CA ASN A 248 22.37 -31.66 -7.17
C ASN A 248 23.41 -30.56 -6.91
N LEU A 249 23.21 -29.74 -5.91
CA LEU A 249 24.07 -28.62 -5.53
C LEU A 249 24.91 -28.99 -4.30
N ASP A 250 26.16 -28.56 -4.27
CA ASP A 250 27.01 -28.68 -3.07
C ASP A 250 26.49 -27.72 -1.94
N ASP A 251 26.14 -26.50 -2.34
CA ASP A 251 25.60 -25.46 -1.47
C ASP A 251 24.41 -24.76 -2.13
N ILE A 252 23.41 -24.36 -1.32
CA ILE A 252 22.28 -23.55 -1.77
C ILE A 252 22.50 -22.08 -1.40
N HIS A 253 22.33 -21.20 -2.36
CA HIS A 253 22.44 -19.74 -2.20
C HIS A 253 21.13 -19.05 -2.51
N LEU A 254 21.02 -17.76 -2.18
CA LEU A 254 19.82 -16.97 -2.42
C LEU A 254 19.44 -16.95 -3.91
N TYR A 255 20.38 -17.03 -4.82
CA TYR A 255 20.10 -17.14 -6.26
C TYR A 255 19.58 -18.52 -6.71
N ASP A 256 19.57 -19.52 -5.83
CA ASP A 256 19.00 -20.84 -6.12
C ASP A 256 17.56 -20.99 -5.57
N VAL A 257 17.05 -19.96 -4.87
CA VAL A 257 15.76 -20.04 -4.18
C VAL A 257 14.58 -20.12 -5.14
N TYR A 258 14.63 -19.41 -6.26
CA TYR A 258 13.51 -19.25 -7.18
C TYR A 258 13.50 -20.26 -8.35
N VAL A 259 14.60 -20.95 -8.62
CA VAL A 259 14.63 -21.91 -9.74
C VAL A 259 13.60 -23.03 -9.54
N PRO A 260 12.81 -23.38 -10.55
CA PRO A 260 11.86 -24.50 -10.48
C PRO A 260 12.58 -25.83 -10.24
N ILE A 261 11.98 -26.72 -9.44
CA ILE A 261 12.50 -28.08 -9.17
C ILE A 261 11.90 -29.12 -10.12
N ASP A 262 10.86 -28.79 -10.85
CA ASP A 262 10.27 -29.62 -11.88
C ASP A 262 10.25 -28.92 -13.23
N ASN A 263 9.85 -29.65 -14.27
CA ASN A 263 9.83 -29.18 -15.65
C ASN A 263 8.39 -28.95 -16.17
N SER A 264 7.40 -28.87 -15.25
CA SER A 264 6.00 -28.67 -15.62
C SER A 264 5.70 -27.24 -16.04
#